data_9dadfdb6137817e329bd496bffd31d39
#
_entry.id   9dadfdb6137817e329bd496bffd31d39
#
_cell.length_a   1.000
_cell.length_b   1.000
_cell.length_c   1.000
_cell.angle_alpha   90.00
_cell.angle_beta   90.00
_cell.angle_gamma   90.00
#
_symmetry.space_group_name_H-M   'P 1'
#
loop_
_entity.id
_entity.type
_entity.pdbx_description
1 polymer ?
#
loop_
_entity_poly.entity_id
_entity_poly.type
_entity_poly.pdbx_seq_one_letter_code
_entity_poly.pdbx_strand_id
1 'polypeptide(L)'
;MVKNVNREINIRVHKVYKTYFFLTFVISPGKENIPGVIHEIREKNMSDTIHHECGFALIRLLKPLDYYQKKYGSYLYGLNRLYILMEKQRNRGQDGAGVVGLKLDMEPGYKYMDRVRSCDANPIQDVFDRIHEPFTPEILREKDAVWAKQNLPFVSEIYLGHLRYATFGKNNIDYVHPLKRASNWRAHNLALAANFNLTNVDELFESLIRAGQYPRNYSDTVTLLEKVGYFLDSEIQDLYRFYKEKGFSKQEITPLIERTIDLPKVLSRSSEDWDGGYAVAGVVGHGDAFVMRDPWGIRPAYYYKDDEVVVVASEASVIQTAFQGINMEISEIRPGYALLIKKDGTVTEELVREPRQRASCSFERIYFSRGNDRNIYQERKKLGELLTPRLVKAVDGDLDNTVFSFIPNTAETSFYGMVKGIQQYMVEEKKR
;
A
#
# COMPACT_ATOMS: atom_id res chain seq x y z
N MET A 1 37.49 47.99 -9.11
CA MET A 1 38.37 47.00 -8.48
C MET A 1 37.53 46.16 -7.53
N VAL A 2 37.03 45.03 -8.01
CA VAL A 2 36.31 44.05 -7.17
C VAL A 2 37.31 42.94 -6.90
N LYS A 3 37.75 42.82 -5.66
CA LYS A 3 38.62 41.72 -5.24
C LYS A 3 37.78 40.45 -5.13
N ASN A 4 38.11 39.46 -5.98
CA ASN A 4 37.64 38.08 -5.82
C ASN A 4 38.10 37.53 -4.49
N VAL A 5 37.16 37.22 -3.61
CA VAL A 5 37.42 36.38 -2.45
C VAL A 5 36.95 34.97 -2.83
N ASN A 6 37.88 34.19 -3.40
CA ASN A 6 37.75 32.72 -3.43
C ASN A 6 37.90 32.22 -1.99
N ARG A 7 36.82 31.97 -1.31
CA ARG A 7 36.81 31.14 -0.11
C ARG A 7 36.58 29.69 -0.52
N GLU A 8 37.65 28.90 -0.43
CA GLU A 8 37.54 27.45 -0.54
C GLU A 8 36.64 26.91 0.59
N ILE A 9 35.63 26.18 0.21
CA ILE A 9 34.69 25.57 1.14
C ILE A 9 35.14 24.12 1.35
N ASN A 10 35.64 23.81 2.54
CA ASN A 10 35.96 22.43 2.93
C ASN A 10 34.73 21.69 3.43
N ILE A 11 34.34 20.63 2.72
CA ILE A 11 33.20 19.78 3.08
C ILE A 11 33.73 18.56 3.85
N ARG A 12 33.44 18.47 5.14
CA ARG A 12 33.67 17.28 5.96
C ARG A 12 32.43 16.41 5.97
N VAL A 13 32.50 15.26 5.31
CA VAL A 13 31.43 14.23 5.40
C VAL A 13 31.79 13.27 6.52
N HIS A 14 31.12 13.37 7.67
CA HIS A 14 31.28 12.40 8.75
C HIS A 14 30.32 11.21 8.54
N LYS A 15 30.92 10.02 8.37
CA LYS A 15 30.22 8.76 8.26
C LYS A 15 29.59 8.40 9.62
N VAL A 16 28.29 8.63 9.77
CA VAL A 16 27.54 8.13 10.91
C VAL A 16 26.96 6.77 10.53
N TYR A 17 27.39 5.77 11.26
CA TYR A 17 27.15 4.33 11.11
C TYR A 17 25.89 3.80 10.42
N LYS A 18 26.11 2.77 9.77
CA LYS A 18 25.54 1.65 8.97
C LYS A 18 24.03 1.40 8.94
N THR A 19 23.12 2.27 9.40
CA THR A 19 21.69 1.88 9.40
C THR A 19 20.69 2.97 9.00
N TYR A 20 21.09 4.23 8.81
CA TYR A 20 20.14 5.30 8.46
C TYR A 20 20.77 6.27 7.45
N PHE A 21 20.14 6.40 6.28
CA PHE A 21 20.47 7.41 5.28
C PHE A 21 20.01 8.80 5.73
N PHE A 22 20.78 9.47 6.56
CA PHE A 22 20.72 10.92 6.72
C PHE A 22 22.10 11.48 6.40
N LEU A 23 22.28 12.00 5.19
CA LEU A 23 23.43 12.83 4.87
C LEU A 23 23.16 14.24 5.36
N THR A 24 23.62 14.54 6.55
CA THR A 24 23.74 15.93 7.04
C THR A 24 25.13 16.41 6.60
N PHE A 25 25.20 17.46 5.77
CA PHE A 25 26.44 18.09 5.41
C PHE A 25 26.82 19.09 6.50
N VAL A 26 28.01 18.94 7.04
CA VAL A 26 28.62 19.91 7.95
C VAL A 26 29.71 20.65 7.19
N ILE A 27 29.58 21.96 7.05
CA ILE A 27 30.56 22.81 6.40
C ILE A 27 31.29 23.58 7.52
N SER A 28 32.57 23.32 7.68
CA SER A 28 33.43 24.08 8.60
C SER A 28 34.51 24.84 7.78
N PRO A 29 34.65 26.15 7.94
CA PRO A 29 35.72 26.89 7.23
C PRO A 29 37.08 26.64 7.89
N GLY A 30 37.97 26.00 7.16
CA GLY A 30 39.44 26.03 7.43
C GLY A 30 40.05 24.76 7.96
N LYS A 31 40.17 23.70 7.10
CA LYS A 31 41.25 22.71 7.10
C LYS A 31 41.39 22.08 5.71
N GLU A 32 42.65 21.78 5.31
CA GLU A 32 43.07 21.45 3.96
C GLU A 32 42.41 20.19 3.35
N ASN A 33 42.29 20.20 2.04
CA ASN A 33 41.78 19.16 1.15
C ASN A 33 42.35 17.77 1.46
N ILE A 34 41.47 16.76 1.57
CA ILE A 34 41.86 15.37 1.41
C ILE A 34 41.18 14.86 0.10
N PRO A 35 41.93 14.73 -1.01
CA PRO A 35 41.46 14.03 -2.20
C PRO A 35 41.47 12.54 -1.89
N GLY A 36 40.37 11.89 -1.98
CA GLY A 36 40.25 10.44 -1.79
C GLY A 36 38.97 9.95 -1.14
N VAL A 37 38.32 10.77 -0.32
CA VAL A 37 37.13 10.36 0.45
C VAL A 37 35.88 10.17 -0.44
N ILE A 38 35.79 10.89 -1.55
CA ILE A 38 34.64 10.78 -2.46
C ILE A 38 34.69 9.50 -3.31
N HIS A 39 35.90 8.99 -3.64
CA HIS A 39 36.04 7.76 -4.42
C HIS A 39 35.79 6.50 -3.60
N GLU A 40 36.15 6.50 -2.31
CA GLU A 40 35.95 5.34 -1.41
C GLU A 40 34.49 5.11 -1.02
N ILE A 41 33.65 6.15 -1.15
CA ILE A 41 32.17 6.04 -0.90
C ILE A 41 31.47 5.31 -2.05
N ARG A 42 32.06 5.24 -3.25
CA ARG A 42 31.47 4.57 -4.42
C ARG A 42 31.65 3.05 -4.45
N GLU A 43 32.63 2.49 -3.75
CA GLU A 43 32.99 1.08 -3.91
C GLU A 43 32.78 0.17 -2.68
N LYS A 44 32.40 0.69 -1.51
CA LYS A 44 32.12 -0.16 -0.34
C LYS A 44 30.70 -0.04 0.14
N ASN A 45 29.92 -1.05 -0.23
CA ASN A 45 28.61 -1.42 0.32
C ASN A 45 27.48 -0.46 -0.04
N MET A 46 26.89 -0.65 -1.19
CA MET A 46 25.45 -0.54 -1.26
C MET A 46 24.89 -1.46 -0.17
N SER A 47 24.32 -0.86 0.88
CA SER A 47 23.43 -1.55 1.78
C SER A 47 22.43 -2.34 0.95
N ASP A 48 21.92 -3.43 1.51
CA ASP A 48 20.90 -4.29 0.91
C ASP A 48 19.95 -3.50 0.02
N THR A 49 19.75 -3.98 -1.20
CA THR A 49 18.83 -3.40 -2.16
C THR A 49 17.50 -3.17 -1.44
N ILE A 50 16.99 -1.93 -1.50
CA ILE A 50 15.68 -1.59 -0.94
C ILE A 50 14.65 -2.47 -1.67
N HIS A 51 14.04 -3.41 -0.95
CA HIS A 51 13.07 -4.33 -1.50
C HIS A 51 11.64 -3.83 -1.24
N HIS A 52 10.88 -3.68 -2.32
CA HIS A 52 9.42 -3.61 -2.45
C HIS A 52 8.62 -2.79 -1.44
N GLU A 53 8.17 -1.61 -1.85
CA GLU A 53 7.19 -0.82 -1.12
C GLU A 53 6.06 -0.41 -2.06
N CYS A 54 5.18 -1.35 -2.38
CA CYS A 54 3.99 -1.09 -3.17
C CYS A 54 2.94 -0.31 -2.38
N GLY A 55 1.99 0.32 -3.09
CA GLY A 55 0.79 0.93 -2.50
C GLY A 55 -0.46 0.23 -2.99
N PHE A 56 -1.46 0.08 -2.13
CA PHE A 56 -2.79 -0.36 -2.54
C PHE A 56 -3.88 0.51 -1.94
N ALA A 57 -5.04 0.50 -2.58
CA ALA A 57 -6.26 1.12 -2.07
C ALA A 57 -7.47 0.25 -2.40
N LEU A 58 -8.38 0.09 -1.45
CA LEU A 58 -9.65 -0.61 -1.62
C LEU A 58 -10.77 0.33 -1.22
N ILE A 59 -11.82 0.39 -2.04
CA ILE A 59 -13.05 1.13 -1.76
C ILE A 59 -14.25 0.18 -1.89
N ARG A 60 -15.15 0.22 -0.92
CA ARG A 60 -16.47 -0.40 -0.94
C ARG A 60 -17.53 0.68 -0.72
N LEU A 61 -18.35 0.93 -1.72
CA LEU A 61 -19.50 1.84 -1.65
C LEU A 61 -20.68 1.14 -0.98
N LEU A 62 -21.17 1.64 0.14
CA LEU A 62 -22.21 0.99 0.96
C LEU A 62 -23.63 1.33 0.52
N LYS A 63 -23.83 2.38 -0.29
CA LYS A 63 -25.10 2.78 -0.88
C LYS A 63 -25.18 2.37 -2.35
N PRO A 64 -26.37 2.33 -2.96
CA PRO A 64 -26.52 2.15 -4.41
C PRO A 64 -25.85 3.28 -5.20
N LEU A 65 -25.42 3.01 -6.44
CA LEU A 65 -24.69 3.98 -7.25
C LEU A 65 -25.47 5.26 -7.56
N ASP A 66 -26.81 5.18 -7.68
CA ASP A 66 -27.69 6.33 -7.87
C ASP A 66 -27.68 7.31 -6.68
N TYR A 67 -27.44 6.82 -5.46
CA TYR A 67 -27.23 7.65 -4.29
C TYR A 67 -26.03 8.60 -4.49
N TYR A 68 -24.89 8.07 -4.95
CA TYR A 68 -23.68 8.87 -5.19
C TYR A 68 -23.88 9.83 -6.37
N GLN A 69 -24.61 9.42 -7.40
CA GLN A 69 -24.98 10.29 -8.51
C GLN A 69 -25.80 11.49 -8.02
N LYS A 70 -26.80 11.26 -7.16
CA LYS A 70 -27.63 12.33 -6.60
C LYS A 70 -26.87 13.24 -5.62
N LYS A 71 -26.06 12.67 -4.75
CA LYS A 71 -25.37 13.41 -3.69
C LYS A 71 -24.10 14.11 -4.16
N TYR A 72 -23.30 13.46 -5.01
CA TYR A 72 -21.98 13.90 -5.44
C TYR A 72 -21.90 14.21 -6.93
N GLY A 73 -23.00 14.13 -7.66
CA GLY A 73 -23.07 14.45 -9.08
C GLY A 73 -22.52 13.37 -10.03
N SER A 74 -22.12 12.20 -9.52
CA SER A 74 -21.53 11.14 -10.36
C SER A 74 -21.69 9.73 -9.78
N TYR A 75 -22.15 8.80 -10.62
CA TYR A 75 -22.09 7.36 -10.31
C TYR A 75 -20.67 6.79 -10.34
N LEU A 76 -19.69 7.56 -10.82
CA LEU A 76 -18.26 7.21 -10.78
C LEU A 76 -17.56 7.67 -9.48
N TYR A 77 -18.32 8.08 -8.46
CA TYR A 77 -17.77 8.58 -7.20
C TYR A 77 -16.65 7.71 -6.63
N GLY A 78 -16.87 6.39 -6.52
CA GLY A 78 -15.87 5.46 -6.01
C GLY A 78 -14.61 5.40 -6.86
N LEU A 79 -14.76 5.38 -8.18
CA LEU A 79 -13.64 5.39 -9.13
C LEU A 79 -12.81 6.69 -9.01
N ASN A 80 -13.49 7.84 -8.93
CA ASN A 80 -12.85 9.14 -8.77
C ASN A 80 -12.08 9.24 -7.43
N ARG A 81 -12.64 8.68 -6.34
CA ARG A 81 -11.94 8.60 -5.05
C ARG A 81 -10.74 7.65 -5.11
N LEU A 82 -10.87 6.52 -5.80
CA LEU A 82 -9.74 5.61 -6.02
C LEU A 82 -8.59 6.30 -6.76
N TYR A 83 -8.89 7.07 -7.81
CA TYR A 83 -7.88 7.86 -8.52
C TYR A 83 -7.08 8.76 -7.56
N ILE A 84 -7.78 9.51 -6.71
CA ILE A 84 -7.14 10.39 -5.72
C ILE A 84 -6.28 9.58 -4.74
N LEU A 85 -6.76 8.44 -4.23
CA LEU A 85 -6.01 7.57 -3.33
C LEU A 85 -4.72 7.08 -4.01
N MET A 86 -4.79 6.64 -5.26
CA MET A 86 -3.64 6.15 -6.01
C MET A 86 -2.65 7.29 -6.32
N GLU A 87 -3.11 8.44 -6.80
CA GLU A 87 -2.25 9.61 -7.05
C GLU A 87 -1.56 10.10 -5.77
N LYS A 88 -2.26 10.10 -4.64
CA LYS A 88 -1.66 10.48 -3.36
C LYS A 88 -0.70 9.43 -2.79
N GLN A 89 -0.68 8.21 -3.30
CA GLN A 89 0.28 7.15 -2.98
C GLN A 89 1.34 6.95 -4.08
N ARG A 90 1.43 7.82 -5.09
CA ARG A 90 2.35 7.68 -6.23
C ARG A 90 3.81 7.47 -5.82
N ASN A 91 4.23 8.05 -4.70
CA ASN A 91 5.58 7.85 -4.15
C ASN A 91 5.90 6.39 -3.80
N ARG A 92 4.90 5.53 -3.60
CA ARG A 92 5.07 4.11 -3.28
C ARG A 92 5.35 3.23 -4.49
N GLY A 93 4.84 3.62 -5.67
CA GLY A 93 5.07 2.82 -6.87
C GLY A 93 4.81 3.61 -8.14
N GLN A 94 5.80 3.60 -9.04
CA GLN A 94 5.76 4.31 -10.33
C GLN A 94 6.05 3.39 -11.52
N ASP A 95 6.38 2.12 -11.27
CA ASP A 95 6.76 1.15 -12.30
C ASP A 95 5.56 0.34 -12.83
N GLY A 96 4.39 0.56 -12.29
CA GLY A 96 3.14 -0.04 -12.74
C GLY A 96 1.96 0.35 -11.87
N ALA A 97 0.77 0.31 -12.47
CA ALA A 97 -0.49 0.52 -11.78
C ALA A 97 -1.56 -0.43 -12.31
N GLY A 98 -2.56 -0.71 -11.48
CA GLY A 98 -3.70 -1.50 -11.92
C GLY A 98 -4.92 -1.28 -11.05
N VAL A 99 -6.08 -1.50 -11.66
CA VAL A 99 -7.38 -1.36 -11.02
C VAL A 99 -8.25 -2.55 -11.36
N VAL A 100 -8.96 -3.06 -10.34
CA VAL A 100 -10.11 -3.95 -10.48
C VAL A 100 -11.34 -3.22 -10.00
N GLY A 101 -12.45 -3.34 -10.75
CA GLY A 101 -13.80 -2.95 -10.35
C GLY A 101 -14.69 -4.18 -10.29
N LEU A 102 -15.51 -4.31 -9.24
CA LEU A 102 -16.49 -5.38 -9.09
C LEU A 102 -17.88 -4.77 -8.89
N LYS A 103 -18.80 -5.18 -9.76
CA LYS A 103 -20.22 -4.82 -9.75
C LYS A 103 -20.98 -5.88 -8.96
N LEU A 104 -21.74 -5.45 -7.97
CA LEU A 104 -22.60 -6.34 -7.18
C LEU A 104 -23.91 -6.64 -7.91
N ASP A 105 -24.48 -7.78 -7.61
CA ASP A 105 -25.84 -8.18 -8.05
C ASP A 105 -26.07 -8.08 -9.57
N MET A 106 -25.03 -8.37 -10.36
CA MET A 106 -25.18 -8.49 -11.82
C MET A 106 -25.84 -9.81 -12.18
N GLU A 107 -26.76 -9.75 -13.13
CA GLU A 107 -27.41 -10.93 -13.70
C GLU A 107 -26.42 -11.79 -14.51
N PRO A 108 -26.65 -13.10 -14.61
CA PRO A 108 -25.87 -13.97 -15.49
C PRO A 108 -25.85 -13.45 -16.94
N GLY A 109 -24.69 -13.51 -17.59
CA GLY A 109 -24.48 -12.97 -18.91
C GLY A 109 -23.86 -11.58 -18.96
N TYR A 110 -23.88 -10.86 -17.87
CA TYR A 110 -23.21 -9.56 -17.75
C TYR A 110 -21.83 -9.66 -17.09
N LYS A 111 -20.89 -8.89 -17.57
CA LYS A 111 -19.56 -8.77 -16.97
C LYS A 111 -19.64 -8.01 -15.65
N TYR A 112 -19.19 -8.61 -14.55
CA TYR A 112 -19.27 -8.03 -13.23
C TYR A 112 -17.91 -7.70 -12.60
N MET A 113 -16.80 -8.16 -13.21
CA MET A 113 -15.44 -7.86 -12.73
C MET A 113 -14.58 -7.39 -13.90
N ASP A 114 -14.19 -6.12 -13.83
CA ASP A 114 -13.30 -5.46 -14.79
C ASP A 114 -11.90 -5.35 -14.23
N ARG A 115 -10.87 -5.38 -15.08
CA ARG A 115 -9.47 -5.18 -14.70
C ARG A 115 -8.71 -4.46 -15.80
N VAL A 116 -7.96 -3.42 -15.42
CA VAL A 116 -6.96 -2.72 -16.26
C VAL A 116 -5.64 -2.66 -15.50
N ARG A 117 -4.54 -2.83 -16.22
CA ARG A 117 -3.17 -2.71 -15.67
C ARG A 117 -2.27 -2.01 -16.69
N SER A 118 -1.24 -1.32 -16.20
CA SER A 118 -0.25 -0.63 -17.02
C SER A 118 1.13 -0.72 -16.37
N CYS A 119 2.16 -0.74 -17.21
CA CYS A 119 3.57 -0.54 -16.85
C CYS A 119 4.22 0.54 -17.73
N ASP A 120 3.44 1.46 -18.26
CA ASP A 120 3.91 2.61 -19.02
C ASP A 120 4.63 3.63 -18.13
N ALA A 121 5.24 4.63 -18.74
CA ALA A 121 5.99 5.69 -18.03
C ALA A 121 5.13 6.47 -17.01
N ASN A 122 3.82 6.60 -17.26
CA ASN A 122 2.84 7.19 -16.35
C ASN A 122 1.69 6.22 -16.10
N PRO A 123 1.92 5.12 -15.34
CA PRO A 123 1.01 3.99 -15.32
C PRO A 123 -0.36 4.30 -14.70
N ILE A 124 -0.44 5.24 -13.73
CA ILE A 124 -1.73 5.67 -13.16
C ILE A 124 -2.56 6.37 -14.25
N GLN A 125 -1.97 7.34 -14.94
CA GLN A 125 -2.66 8.08 -15.99
C GLN A 125 -3.16 7.14 -17.09
N ASP A 126 -2.30 6.26 -17.61
CA ASP A 126 -2.68 5.29 -18.66
C ASP A 126 -3.83 4.38 -18.21
N VAL A 127 -3.80 3.88 -16.98
CA VAL A 127 -4.89 3.05 -16.43
C VAL A 127 -6.21 3.83 -16.42
N PHE A 128 -6.22 5.08 -15.93
CA PHE A 128 -7.45 5.84 -15.80
C PHE A 128 -7.92 6.42 -17.14
N ASP A 129 -7.04 6.76 -18.07
CA ASP A 129 -7.41 7.14 -19.43
C ASP A 129 -8.15 6.00 -20.14
N ARG A 130 -7.62 4.78 -20.07
CA ARG A 130 -8.27 3.57 -20.62
C ARG A 130 -9.59 3.21 -19.92
N ILE A 131 -9.70 3.46 -18.62
CA ILE A 131 -10.95 3.28 -17.89
C ILE A 131 -11.99 4.31 -18.35
N HIS A 132 -11.59 5.57 -18.57
CA HIS A 132 -12.50 6.66 -18.92
C HIS A 132 -12.87 6.71 -20.40
N GLU A 133 -12.15 6.03 -21.29
CA GLU A 133 -12.41 6.02 -22.73
C GLU A 133 -13.90 5.82 -23.13
N PRO A 134 -14.67 4.91 -22.48
CA PRO A 134 -16.09 4.72 -22.80
C PRO A 134 -17.03 5.80 -22.27
N PHE A 135 -16.56 6.71 -21.38
CA PHE A 135 -17.40 7.69 -20.71
C PHE A 135 -17.41 9.03 -21.45
N THR A 136 -18.15 9.11 -22.55
CA THR A 136 -18.30 10.37 -23.28
C THR A 136 -19.16 11.38 -22.48
N PRO A 137 -19.04 12.70 -22.75
CA PRO A 137 -19.86 13.71 -22.09
C PRO A 137 -21.37 13.48 -22.24
N GLU A 138 -21.80 12.93 -23.40
CA GLU A 138 -23.19 12.57 -23.67
C GLU A 138 -23.67 11.44 -22.74
N ILE A 139 -22.88 10.37 -22.62
CA ILE A 139 -23.17 9.22 -21.74
C ILE A 139 -23.27 9.68 -20.29
N LEU A 140 -22.30 10.48 -19.82
CA LEU A 140 -22.28 10.97 -18.43
C LEU A 140 -23.48 11.85 -18.10
N ARG A 141 -24.01 12.59 -19.10
CA ARG A 141 -25.17 13.47 -18.93
C ARG A 141 -26.51 12.74 -19.04
N GLU A 142 -26.62 11.79 -20.00
CA GLU A 142 -27.91 11.22 -20.40
C GLU A 142 -28.24 9.87 -19.74
N LYS A 143 -27.21 9.14 -19.29
CA LYS A 143 -27.39 7.79 -18.73
C LYS A 143 -27.36 7.81 -17.21
N ASP A 144 -28.32 7.07 -16.62
CA ASP A 144 -28.38 6.88 -15.17
C ASP A 144 -27.39 5.79 -14.70
N ALA A 145 -27.26 5.69 -13.38
CA ALA A 145 -26.38 4.73 -12.74
C ALA A 145 -26.73 3.27 -13.07
N VAL A 146 -28.03 2.95 -13.26
CA VAL A 146 -28.49 1.58 -13.53
C VAL A 146 -28.05 1.15 -14.92
N TRP A 147 -28.33 1.98 -15.92
CA TRP A 147 -27.89 1.72 -17.28
C TRP A 147 -26.36 1.67 -17.38
N ALA A 148 -25.68 2.62 -16.75
CA ALA A 148 -24.23 2.69 -16.77
C ALA A 148 -23.58 1.44 -16.13
N LYS A 149 -24.12 0.96 -15.02
CA LYS A 149 -23.64 -0.26 -14.36
C LYS A 149 -23.76 -1.49 -15.26
N GLN A 150 -24.84 -1.62 -16.00
CA GLN A 150 -25.06 -2.75 -16.92
C GLN A 150 -24.17 -2.71 -18.15
N ASN A 151 -23.96 -1.50 -18.73
CA ASN A 151 -23.40 -1.35 -20.05
C ASN A 151 -21.94 -0.87 -20.10
N LEU A 152 -21.45 -0.21 -19.04
CA LEU A 152 -20.10 0.36 -19.01
C LEU A 152 -19.18 -0.38 -18.06
N PRO A 153 -17.89 -0.52 -18.36
CA PRO A 153 -16.92 -1.08 -17.44
C PRO A 153 -16.69 -0.15 -16.24
N PHE A 154 -16.18 -0.69 -15.14
CA PHE A 154 -15.79 0.05 -13.94
C PHE A 154 -16.88 0.93 -13.28
N VAL A 155 -18.15 0.78 -13.61
CA VAL A 155 -19.27 1.34 -12.85
C VAL A 155 -19.61 0.34 -11.75
N SER A 156 -18.89 0.41 -10.64
CA SER A 156 -18.78 -0.67 -9.65
C SER A 156 -19.01 -0.17 -8.23
N GLU A 157 -19.36 -1.08 -7.33
CA GLU A 157 -19.47 -0.78 -5.90
C GLU A 157 -18.20 -1.13 -5.11
N ILE A 158 -17.29 -1.96 -5.70
CA ILE A 158 -16.02 -2.31 -5.08
C ILE A 158 -14.90 -2.01 -6.06
N TYR A 159 -13.84 -1.37 -5.57
CA TYR A 159 -12.64 -1.08 -6.33
C TYR A 159 -11.39 -1.51 -5.56
N LEU A 160 -10.44 -2.11 -6.26
CA LEU A 160 -9.12 -2.43 -5.75
C LEU A 160 -8.06 -1.86 -6.69
N GLY A 161 -7.30 -0.88 -6.20
CA GLY A 161 -6.19 -0.25 -6.91
C GLY A 161 -4.85 -0.66 -6.33
N HIS A 162 -3.82 -0.67 -7.18
CA HIS A 162 -2.46 -1.00 -6.79
C HIS A 162 -1.43 -0.18 -7.55
N LEU A 163 -0.35 0.18 -6.85
CA LEU A 163 0.83 0.86 -7.37
C LEU A 163 2.04 -0.04 -7.14
N ARG A 164 2.74 -0.36 -8.24
CA ARG A 164 3.89 -1.25 -8.21
C ARG A 164 5.19 -0.46 -8.14
N TYR A 165 6.04 -0.86 -7.22
CA TYR A 165 7.46 -0.55 -7.23
C TYR A 165 8.22 -1.80 -7.69
N ALA A 166 8.86 -1.77 -8.87
CA ALA A 166 9.46 -2.94 -9.47
C ALA A 166 10.93 -3.08 -9.05
N THR A 167 11.23 -4.07 -8.24
CA THR A 167 12.62 -4.50 -7.99
C THR A 167 13.04 -5.64 -8.91
N PHE A 168 12.07 -6.41 -9.42
CA PHE A 168 12.27 -7.48 -10.39
C PHE A 168 11.29 -7.33 -11.55
N GLY A 169 11.72 -7.68 -12.79
CA GLY A 169 10.85 -7.69 -13.97
C GLY A 169 10.24 -6.31 -14.27
N LYS A 170 11.07 -5.24 -14.34
CA LYS A 170 10.63 -3.93 -14.84
C LYS A 170 9.94 -4.10 -16.19
N ASN A 171 8.83 -3.36 -16.39
CA ASN A 171 8.03 -3.35 -17.62
C ASN A 171 7.36 -4.68 -17.97
N ASN A 172 7.19 -5.62 -17.02
CA ASN A 172 6.41 -6.82 -17.25
C ASN A 172 5.03 -6.71 -16.58
N ILE A 173 3.99 -6.69 -17.43
CA ILE A 173 2.59 -6.57 -17.02
C ILE A 173 2.11 -7.75 -16.16
N ASP A 174 2.75 -8.91 -16.25
CA ASP A 174 2.35 -10.11 -15.51
C ASP A 174 2.58 -9.96 -14.00
N TYR A 175 3.49 -9.07 -13.59
CA TYR A 175 3.75 -8.76 -12.19
C TYR A 175 2.99 -7.54 -11.66
N VAL A 176 2.17 -6.87 -12.49
CA VAL A 176 1.38 -5.72 -12.06
C VAL A 176 0.07 -6.20 -11.43
N HIS A 177 -0.13 -5.83 -10.16
CA HIS A 177 -1.40 -6.10 -9.46
C HIS A 177 -2.51 -5.13 -9.92
N PRO A 178 -3.81 -5.46 -9.66
CA PRO A 178 -4.31 -6.69 -9.08
C PRO A 178 -4.18 -7.88 -10.02
N LEU A 179 -3.76 -9.03 -9.48
CA LEU A 179 -3.88 -10.31 -10.18
C LEU A 179 -5.28 -10.88 -9.99
N LYS A 180 -5.70 -11.75 -10.93
CA LYS A 180 -7.06 -12.29 -10.93
C LYS A 180 -7.08 -13.79 -11.27
N ARG A 181 -7.74 -14.60 -10.42
CA ARG A 181 -8.26 -15.91 -10.77
C ARG A 181 -9.67 -15.76 -11.32
N ALA A 182 -10.01 -16.52 -12.36
CA ALA A 182 -11.31 -16.47 -13.00
C ALA A 182 -11.92 -17.87 -13.11
N SER A 183 -13.19 -17.97 -12.76
CA SER A 183 -14.03 -19.16 -12.85
C SER A 183 -15.46 -18.75 -13.24
N ASN A 184 -16.25 -19.72 -13.73
CA ASN A 184 -17.67 -19.50 -13.96
C ASN A 184 -18.52 -19.41 -12.65
N TRP A 185 -17.94 -19.82 -11.53
CA TRP A 185 -18.55 -19.69 -10.21
C TRP A 185 -18.02 -18.40 -9.54
N ARG A 186 -18.91 -17.48 -9.22
CA ARG A 186 -18.50 -16.17 -8.66
C ARG A 186 -17.64 -16.31 -7.40
N ALA A 187 -18.00 -17.23 -6.50
CA ALA A 187 -17.27 -17.46 -5.27
C ALA A 187 -15.81 -17.91 -5.46
N HIS A 188 -15.48 -18.56 -6.59
CA HIS A 188 -14.11 -18.94 -6.94
C HIS A 188 -13.28 -17.82 -7.58
N ASN A 189 -13.94 -16.72 -8.00
CA ASN A 189 -13.22 -15.58 -8.56
C ASN A 189 -12.56 -14.78 -7.44
N LEU A 190 -11.29 -14.48 -7.62
CA LEU A 190 -10.50 -13.72 -6.66
C LEU A 190 -9.62 -12.71 -7.40
N ALA A 191 -9.68 -11.45 -6.99
CA ALA A 191 -8.71 -10.44 -7.34
C ALA A 191 -7.88 -10.09 -6.12
N LEU A 192 -6.54 -9.97 -6.26
CA LEU A 192 -5.63 -9.76 -5.16
C LEU A 192 -4.59 -8.70 -5.50
N ALA A 193 -4.32 -7.81 -4.56
CA ALA A 193 -3.23 -6.85 -4.59
C ALA A 193 -2.53 -6.81 -3.22
N ALA A 194 -1.22 -6.59 -3.21
CA ALA A 194 -0.47 -6.66 -1.97
C ALA A 194 0.75 -5.75 -1.96
N ASN A 195 1.07 -5.23 -0.77
CA ASN A 195 2.39 -4.73 -0.41
C ASN A 195 3.05 -5.77 0.48
N PHE A 196 4.03 -6.50 -0.03
CA PHE A 196 4.60 -7.62 0.71
C PHE A 196 6.04 -7.91 0.32
N ASN A 197 6.76 -8.56 1.21
CA ASN A 197 8.04 -9.19 0.97
C ASN A 197 8.10 -10.46 1.82
N LEU A 198 7.94 -11.62 1.18
CA LEU A 198 8.07 -12.93 1.82
C LEU A 198 9.47 -13.47 1.59
N THR A 199 10.05 -14.07 2.62
CA THR A 199 11.41 -14.62 2.58
C THR A 199 11.44 -16.04 2.02
N ASN A 200 10.30 -16.73 2.03
CA ASN A 200 10.16 -18.15 1.69
C ASN A 200 9.24 -18.42 0.49
N VAL A 201 9.29 -17.56 -0.54
CA VAL A 201 8.43 -17.69 -1.74
C VAL A 201 8.65 -19.01 -2.46
N ASP A 202 9.89 -19.48 -2.53
CA ASP A 202 10.25 -20.74 -3.20
C ASP A 202 9.58 -21.94 -2.52
N GLU A 203 9.64 -22.01 -1.20
CA GLU A 203 9.01 -23.07 -0.41
C GLU A 203 7.48 -23.04 -0.53
N LEU A 204 6.89 -21.82 -0.58
CA LEU A 204 5.45 -21.65 -0.80
C LEU A 204 5.03 -22.11 -2.20
N PHE A 205 5.81 -21.80 -3.22
CA PHE A 205 5.58 -22.27 -4.59
C PHE A 205 5.66 -23.80 -4.68
N GLU A 206 6.69 -24.39 -4.10
CA GLU A 206 6.86 -25.85 -3.98
C GLU A 206 5.67 -26.51 -3.24
N SER A 207 5.14 -25.84 -2.19
CA SER A 207 3.97 -26.34 -1.46
C SER A 207 2.72 -26.42 -2.33
N LEU A 208 2.53 -25.46 -3.27
CA LEU A 208 1.44 -25.51 -4.26
C LEU A 208 1.60 -26.68 -5.22
N ILE A 209 2.82 -26.93 -5.72
CA ILE A 209 3.09 -28.07 -6.59
C ILE A 209 2.80 -29.38 -5.86
N ARG A 210 3.24 -29.53 -4.60
CA ARG A 210 2.92 -30.73 -3.78
C ARG A 210 1.42 -30.90 -3.52
N ALA A 211 0.66 -29.77 -3.49
CA ALA A 211 -0.79 -29.81 -3.39
C ALA A 211 -1.51 -30.09 -4.73
N GLY A 212 -0.76 -30.43 -5.80
CA GLY A 212 -1.30 -30.73 -7.11
C GLY A 212 -1.70 -29.50 -7.93
N GLN A 213 -1.31 -28.30 -7.50
CA GLN A 213 -1.54 -27.07 -8.28
C GLN A 213 -0.50 -26.92 -9.39
N TYR A 214 -0.86 -26.22 -10.45
CA TYR A 214 0.03 -25.93 -11.58
C TYR A 214 0.02 -24.43 -11.90
N PRO A 215 0.68 -23.58 -11.09
CA PRO A 215 0.74 -22.13 -11.32
C PRO A 215 1.35 -21.82 -12.69
N ARG A 216 0.77 -20.84 -13.39
CA ARG A 216 1.17 -20.52 -14.78
C ARG A 216 2.53 -19.82 -14.85
N ASN A 217 2.86 -19.03 -13.85
CA ASN A 217 4.10 -18.25 -13.77
C ASN A 217 4.74 -18.46 -12.41
N TYR A 218 6.06 -18.52 -12.40
CA TYR A 218 6.83 -18.46 -11.18
C TYR A 218 7.00 -16.99 -10.77
N SER A 219 6.27 -16.57 -9.76
CA SER A 219 6.42 -15.26 -9.13
C SER A 219 5.83 -15.28 -7.72
N ASP A 220 6.35 -14.42 -6.87
CA ASP A 220 5.87 -14.18 -5.51
C ASP A 220 4.37 -13.89 -5.46
N THR A 221 3.90 -13.01 -6.35
CA THR A 221 2.49 -12.57 -6.38
C THR A 221 1.55 -13.66 -6.87
N VAL A 222 1.95 -14.41 -7.90
CA VAL A 222 1.16 -15.55 -8.39
C VAL A 222 1.10 -16.62 -7.31
N THR A 223 2.21 -16.90 -6.62
CA THR A 223 2.26 -17.82 -5.49
C THR A 223 1.26 -17.43 -4.41
N LEU A 224 1.20 -16.15 -4.04
CA LEU A 224 0.24 -15.64 -3.06
C LEU A 224 -1.22 -15.81 -3.52
N LEU A 225 -1.52 -15.41 -4.76
CA LEU A 225 -2.85 -15.53 -5.35
C LEU A 225 -3.33 -16.98 -5.37
N GLU A 226 -2.47 -17.90 -5.83
CA GLU A 226 -2.83 -19.31 -5.95
C GLU A 226 -2.93 -19.99 -4.57
N LYS A 227 -2.11 -19.57 -3.60
CA LYS A 227 -2.20 -20.07 -2.22
C LYS A 227 -3.55 -19.70 -1.58
N VAL A 228 -3.97 -18.42 -1.67
CA VAL A 228 -5.28 -17.99 -1.17
C VAL A 228 -6.41 -18.66 -1.97
N GLY A 229 -6.27 -18.73 -3.29
CA GLY A 229 -7.23 -19.37 -4.17
C GLY A 229 -7.42 -20.85 -3.88
N TYR A 230 -6.37 -21.59 -3.57
CA TYR A 230 -6.43 -23.01 -3.22
C TYR A 230 -7.28 -23.25 -1.96
N PHE A 231 -7.05 -22.47 -0.90
CA PHE A 231 -7.83 -22.61 0.34
C PHE A 231 -9.26 -22.08 0.18
N LEU A 232 -9.46 -21.06 -0.66
CA LEU A 232 -10.80 -20.59 -1.02
C LEU A 232 -11.59 -21.70 -1.75
N ASP A 233 -10.97 -22.37 -2.71
CA ASP A 233 -11.59 -23.48 -3.43
C ASP A 233 -11.91 -24.65 -2.49
N SER A 234 -11.00 -24.96 -1.54
CA SER A 234 -11.23 -26.00 -0.53
C SER A 234 -12.43 -25.70 0.34
N GLU A 235 -12.55 -24.47 0.84
CA GLU A 235 -13.67 -24.03 1.68
C GLU A 235 -15.01 -24.10 0.91
N ILE A 236 -15.02 -23.64 -0.33
CA ILE A 236 -16.20 -23.70 -1.20
C ILE A 236 -16.61 -25.15 -1.45
N GLN A 237 -15.65 -26.06 -1.67
CA GLN A 237 -15.94 -27.47 -1.91
C GLN A 237 -16.52 -28.18 -0.67
N ASP A 238 -15.99 -27.84 0.53
CA ASP A 238 -16.52 -28.37 1.79
C ASP A 238 -17.96 -27.90 2.03
N LEU A 239 -18.23 -26.60 1.82
CA LEU A 239 -19.59 -26.04 1.90
C LEU A 239 -20.54 -26.66 0.86
N TYR A 240 -20.05 -26.89 -0.37
CA TYR A 240 -20.84 -27.54 -1.42
C TYR A 240 -21.28 -28.95 -1.00
N ARG A 241 -20.35 -29.77 -0.46
CA ARG A 241 -20.66 -31.12 0.04
C ARG A 241 -21.68 -31.06 1.17
N PHE A 242 -21.46 -30.19 2.15
CA PHE A 242 -22.36 -30.00 3.29
C PHE A 242 -23.80 -29.65 2.88
N TYR A 243 -23.99 -28.69 1.98
CA TYR A 243 -25.33 -28.32 1.52
C TYR A 243 -25.96 -29.38 0.62
N LYS A 244 -25.15 -30.06 -0.22
CA LYS A 244 -25.63 -31.17 -1.05
C LYS A 244 -26.15 -32.33 -0.21
N GLU A 245 -25.45 -32.70 0.86
CA GLU A 245 -25.88 -33.73 1.82
C GLU A 245 -27.18 -33.35 2.53
N LYS A 246 -27.45 -32.06 2.72
CA LYS A 246 -28.72 -31.54 3.23
C LYS A 246 -29.85 -31.49 2.21
N GLY A 247 -29.63 -31.90 0.97
CA GLY A 247 -30.63 -32.03 -0.07
C GLY A 247 -30.86 -30.77 -0.92
N PHE A 248 -30.04 -29.73 -0.77
CA PHE A 248 -30.16 -28.50 -1.58
C PHE A 248 -29.78 -28.77 -3.05
N SER A 249 -30.49 -28.13 -3.98
CA SER A 249 -30.15 -28.11 -5.39
C SER A 249 -28.89 -27.26 -5.68
N LYS A 250 -28.24 -27.45 -6.82
CA LYS A 250 -27.05 -26.65 -7.21
C LYS A 250 -27.34 -25.14 -7.27
N GLN A 251 -28.55 -24.75 -7.68
CA GLN A 251 -28.97 -23.34 -7.74
C GLN A 251 -29.11 -22.72 -6.36
N GLU A 252 -29.63 -23.47 -5.38
CA GLU A 252 -29.77 -23.02 -4.00
C GLU A 252 -28.43 -22.98 -3.25
N ILE A 253 -27.52 -23.92 -3.57
CA ILE A 253 -26.21 -24.02 -2.93
C ILE A 253 -25.34 -22.78 -3.22
N THR A 254 -25.37 -22.23 -4.44
CA THR A 254 -24.54 -21.09 -4.82
C THR A 254 -24.72 -19.88 -3.89
N PRO A 255 -25.94 -19.33 -3.69
CA PRO A 255 -26.11 -18.21 -2.79
C PRO A 255 -25.88 -18.57 -1.30
N LEU A 256 -26.06 -19.84 -0.91
CA LEU A 256 -25.72 -20.28 0.44
C LEU A 256 -24.22 -20.24 0.68
N ILE A 257 -23.41 -20.74 -0.24
CA ILE A 257 -21.95 -20.66 -0.17
C ILE A 257 -21.50 -19.19 -0.07
N GLU A 258 -22.01 -18.31 -0.95
CA GLU A 258 -21.65 -16.89 -0.97
C GLU A 258 -21.92 -16.18 0.38
N ARG A 259 -22.92 -16.62 1.14
CA ARG A 259 -23.25 -16.07 2.47
C ARG A 259 -22.45 -16.67 3.62
N THR A 260 -22.02 -17.94 3.48
CA THR A 260 -21.46 -18.73 4.61
C THR A 260 -19.98 -19.00 4.49
N ILE A 261 -19.34 -18.54 3.42
CA ILE A 261 -17.88 -18.66 3.27
C ILE A 261 -17.15 -18.07 4.48
N ASP A 262 -16.28 -18.87 5.09
CA ASP A 262 -15.45 -18.49 6.22
C ASP A 262 -14.11 -17.93 5.72
N LEU A 263 -14.09 -16.63 5.40
CA LEU A 263 -12.86 -15.95 4.94
C LEU A 263 -11.75 -15.94 6.01
N PRO A 264 -12.01 -15.71 7.31
CA PRO A 264 -10.98 -15.88 8.36
C PRO A 264 -10.26 -17.22 8.29
N LYS A 265 -11.01 -18.31 8.18
CA LYS A 265 -10.47 -19.66 8.05
C LYS A 265 -9.63 -19.83 6.76
N VAL A 266 -10.12 -19.32 5.63
CA VAL A 266 -9.37 -19.32 4.36
C VAL A 266 -8.06 -18.57 4.50
N LEU A 267 -8.07 -17.36 5.05
CA LEU A 267 -6.89 -16.53 5.21
C LEU A 267 -5.89 -17.11 6.23
N SER A 268 -6.39 -17.66 7.34
CA SER A 268 -5.56 -18.33 8.34
C SER A 268 -4.80 -19.51 7.77
N ARG A 269 -5.49 -20.40 7.04
CA ARG A 269 -4.86 -21.56 6.37
C ARG A 269 -3.90 -21.13 5.26
N SER A 270 -4.25 -20.09 4.50
CA SER A 270 -3.40 -19.59 3.40
C SER A 270 -2.07 -19.03 3.90
N SER A 271 -2.08 -18.36 5.05
CA SER A 271 -0.94 -17.62 5.59
C SER A 271 -0.18 -18.37 6.69
N GLU A 272 -0.49 -19.64 6.93
CA GLU A 272 0.09 -20.43 8.02
C GLU A 272 1.62 -20.49 7.94
N ASP A 273 2.15 -20.64 6.75
CA ASP A 273 3.56 -20.78 6.45
C ASP A 273 4.18 -19.51 5.81
N TRP A 274 3.48 -18.35 5.82
CA TRP A 274 4.06 -17.13 5.28
C TRP A 274 5.07 -16.50 6.25
N ASP A 275 6.30 -16.30 5.78
CA ASP A 275 7.37 -15.64 6.51
C ASP A 275 7.72 -14.31 5.85
N GLY A 276 7.64 -13.21 6.61
CA GLY A 276 7.93 -11.87 6.13
C GLY A 276 6.86 -10.83 6.45
N GLY A 277 6.99 -9.64 5.85
CA GLY A 277 6.07 -8.53 6.03
C GLY A 277 5.05 -8.45 4.89
N TYR A 278 3.76 -8.33 5.21
CA TYR A 278 2.73 -8.24 4.19
C TYR A 278 1.48 -7.46 4.64
N ALA A 279 0.89 -6.78 3.67
CA ALA A 279 -0.48 -6.27 3.70
C ALA A 279 -1.15 -6.68 2.39
N VAL A 280 -2.15 -7.54 2.46
CA VAL A 280 -2.79 -8.20 1.32
C VAL A 280 -4.25 -7.83 1.26
N ALA A 281 -4.67 -7.22 0.16
CA ALA A 281 -6.07 -6.89 -0.14
C ALA A 281 -6.64 -7.83 -1.19
N GLY A 282 -7.84 -8.34 -0.97
CA GLY A 282 -8.52 -9.23 -1.90
C GLY A 282 -10.00 -8.92 -2.06
N VAL A 283 -10.52 -9.22 -3.24
CA VAL A 283 -11.94 -9.11 -3.58
C VAL A 283 -12.40 -10.42 -4.19
N VAL A 284 -13.38 -11.05 -3.54
CA VAL A 284 -14.01 -12.29 -4.02
C VAL A 284 -15.16 -11.95 -4.95
N GLY A 285 -15.34 -12.74 -6.02
CA GLY A 285 -16.26 -12.39 -7.10
C GLY A 285 -17.74 -12.29 -6.74
N HIS A 286 -18.16 -12.79 -5.57
CA HIS A 286 -19.52 -12.60 -5.08
C HIS A 286 -19.74 -11.28 -4.34
N GLY A 287 -18.65 -10.56 -3.95
CA GLY A 287 -18.74 -9.24 -3.36
C GLY A 287 -18.12 -9.10 -1.97
N ASP A 288 -17.65 -10.18 -1.34
CA ASP A 288 -16.87 -10.06 -0.12
C ASP A 288 -15.45 -9.55 -0.45
N ALA A 289 -14.90 -8.73 0.44
CA ALA A 289 -13.54 -8.24 0.34
C ALA A 289 -12.82 -8.37 1.68
N PHE A 290 -11.50 -8.37 1.63
CA PHE A 290 -10.66 -8.43 2.83
C PHE A 290 -9.36 -7.64 2.67
N VAL A 291 -8.81 -7.21 3.78
CA VAL A 291 -7.44 -6.73 3.88
C VAL A 291 -6.80 -7.34 5.11
N MET A 292 -5.80 -8.20 4.92
CA MET A 292 -5.07 -8.84 6.01
C MET A 292 -3.68 -8.25 6.18
N ARG A 293 -3.17 -8.28 7.41
CA ARG A 293 -1.87 -7.74 7.77
C ARG A 293 -1.00 -8.77 8.46
N ASP A 294 0.32 -8.69 8.25
CA ASP A 294 1.29 -9.57 8.88
C ASP A 294 1.29 -9.50 10.43
N PRO A 295 1.69 -10.57 11.12
CA PRO A 295 1.63 -10.67 12.59
C PRO A 295 2.53 -9.68 13.32
N TRP A 296 3.59 -9.19 12.70
CA TRP A 296 4.52 -8.21 13.29
C TRP A 296 4.13 -6.76 13.00
N GLY A 297 3.16 -6.54 12.09
CA GLY A 297 2.78 -5.20 11.64
C GLY A 297 3.90 -4.49 10.89
N ILE A 298 4.69 -5.24 10.10
CA ILE A 298 5.79 -4.72 9.28
C ILE A 298 5.22 -3.79 8.21
N ARG A 299 4.22 -4.27 7.45
CA ARG A 299 3.57 -3.46 6.41
C ARG A 299 2.36 -2.70 6.97
N PRO A 300 2.18 -1.43 6.56
CA PRO A 300 1.05 -0.63 7.03
C PRO A 300 -0.22 -0.92 6.22
N ALA A 301 -1.36 -0.85 6.91
CA ALA A 301 -2.68 -0.83 6.31
C ALA A 301 -3.64 -0.06 7.24
N TYR A 302 -4.32 0.93 6.70
CA TYR A 302 -5.23 1.82 7.41
C TYR A 302 -6.60 1.77 6.78
N TYR A 303 -7.65 1.94 7.58
CA TYR A 303 -9.01 2.00 7.08
C TYR A 303 -9.84 3.12 7.72
N TYR A 304 -10.83 3.54 6.98
CA TYR A 304 -11.90 4.42 7.41
C TYR A 304 -13.24 3.81 7.00
N LYS A 305 -14.25 3.98 7.85
CA LYS A 305 -15.62 3.53 7.58
C LYS A 305 -16.60 4.57 8.08
N ASP A 306 -17.61 4.86 7.26
CA ASP A 306 -18.83 5.56 7.64
C ASP A 306 -20.08 4.80 7.12
N ASP A 307 -21.23 5.47 7.02
CA ASP A 307 -22.46 4.88 6.52
C ASP A 307 -22.54 4.83 4.98
N GLU A 308 -21.56 5.40 4.27
CA GLU A 308 -21.52 5.47 2.81
C GLU A 308 -20.39 4.63 2.21
N VAL A 309 -19.27 4.52 2.90
CA VAL A 309 -18.06 3.95 2.31
C VAL A 309 -17.19 3.23 3.34
N VAL A 310 -16.53 2.17 2.89
CA VAL A 310 -15.36 1.60 3.55
C VAL A 310 -14.16 1.82 2.65
N VAL A 311 -13.09 2.38 3.21
CA VAL A 311 -11.85 2.67 2.48
C VAL A 311 -10.69 2.06 3.21
N VAL A 312 -9.81 1.39 2.48
CA VAL A 312 -8.53 0.90 3.01
C VAL A 312 -7.40 1.41 2.11
N ALA A 313 -6.29 1.83 2.71
CA ALA A 313 -5.10 2.26 1.97
C ALA A 313 -3.82 1.94 2.75
N SER A 314 -2.69 1.94 2.06
CA SER A 314 -1.38 1.76 2.70
C SER A 314 -0.97 2.94 3.59
N GLU A 315 -1.58 4.13 3.42
CA GLU A 315 -1.27 5.33 4.21
C GLU A 315 -2.56 6.00 4.73
N ALA A 316 -2.56 6.40 6.02
CA ALA A 316 -3.69 7.12 6.63
C ALA A 316 -3.90 8.51 6.01
N SER A 317 -2.82 9.24 5.74
CA SER A 317 -2.86 10.60 5.18
C SER A 317 -3.54 10.68 3.80
N VAL A 318 -3.48 9.60 3.00
CA VAL A 318 -4.14 9.60 1.69
C VAL A 318 -5.65 9.42 1.80
N ILE A 319 -6.11 8.64 2.79
CA ILE A 319 -7.54 8.51 3.11
C ILE A 319 -8.08 9.89 3.54
N GLN A 320 -7.39 10.55 4.49
CA GLN A 320 -7.74 11.90 4.94
C GLN A 320 -7.84 12.88 3.76
N THR A 321 -6.90 12.82 2.83
CA THR A 321 -6.89 13.71 1.65
C THR A 321 -8.02 13.40 0.67
N ALA A 322 -8.29 12.13 0.41
CA ALA A 322 -9.28 11.71 -0.58
C ALA A 322 -10.72 11.98 -0.13
N PHE A 323 -11.01 11.86 1.16
CA PHE A 323 -12.36 12.01 1.70
C PHE A 323 -12.61 13.34 2.43
N GLN A 324 -11.56 14.14 2.69
CA GLN A 324 -11.62 15.52 3.22
C GLN A 324 -12.53 15.70 4.45
N GLY A 325 -12.72 14.65 5.25
CA GLY A 325 -13.53 14.69 6.46
C GLY A 325 -12.81 15.40 7.60
N ILE A 326 -13.48 16.35 8.24
CA ILE A 326 -13.06 16.90 9.54
C ILE A 326 -13.39 15.83 10.58
N ASN A 327 -12.43 15.45 11.42
CA ASN A 327 -12.58 14.43 12.48
C ASN A 327 -12.82 12.99 11.96
N MET A 328 -12.22 12.61 10.83
CA MET A 328 -12.22 11.21 10.41
C MET A 328 -11.40 10.36 11.38
N GLU A 329 -12.01 9.31 11.93
CA GLU A 329 -11.32 8.31 12.72
C GLU A 329 -10.75 7.24 11.79
N ILE A 330 -9.48 7.41 11.40
CA ILE A 330 -8.75 6.45 10.58
C ILE A 330 -8.01 5.50 11.51
N SER A 331 -8.34 4.21 11.39
CA SER A 331 -7.77 3.16 12.21
C SER A 331 -6.70 2.37 11.43
N GLU A 332 -5.69 1.88 12.16
CA GLU A 332 -4.70 0.94 11.63
C GLU A 332 -5.23 -0.48 11.82
N ILE A 333 -5.19 -1.33 10.79
CA ILE A 333 -5.52 -2.75 10.92
C ILE A 333 -4.51 -3.38 11.87
N ARG A 334 -4.98 -4.10 12.89
CA ARG A 334 -4.11 -4.75 13.90
C ARG A 334 -3.19 -5.79 13.27
N PRO A 335 -1.93 -5.92 13.73
CA PRO A 335 -1.05 -7.00 13.32
C PRO A 335 -1.68 -8.38 13.50
N GLY A 336 -1.62 -9.23 12.48
CA GLY A 336 -2.21 -10.56 12.50
C GLY A 336 -3.71 -10.63 12.26
N TYR A 337 -4.39 -9.49 12.05
CA TYR A 337 -5.82 -9.42 11.78
C TYR A 337 -6.12 -9.19 10.30
N ALA A 338 -7.33 -9.51 9.92
CA ALA A 338 -7.92 -9.13 8.65
C ALA A 338 -9.18 -8.28 8.87
N LEU A 339 -9.27 -7.16 8.17
CA LEU A 339 -10.50 -6.42 7.99
C LEU A 339 -11.32 -7.14 6.93
N LEU A 340 -12.49 -7.61 7.30
CA LEU A 340 -13.44 -8.30 6.42
C LEU A 340 -14.57 -7.35 6.08
N ILE A 341 -14.92 -7.26 4.82
CA ILE A 341 -15.99 -6.44 4.28
C ILE A 341 -16.92 -7.36 3.52
N LYS A 342 -18.06 -7.69 4.15
CA LYS A 342 -19.04 -8.58 3.53
C LYS A 342 -19.79 -7.86 2.41
N LYS A 343 -20.38 -8.64 1.51
CA LYS A 343 -21.23 -8.13 0.43
C LYS A 343 -22.34 -7.19 0.92
N ASP A 344 -22.94 -7.50 2.05
CA ASP A 344 -24.02 -6.70 2.67
C ASP A 344 -23.54 -5.39 3.33
N GLY A 345 -22.22 -5.13 3.35
CA GLY A 345 -21.59 -3.95 3.96
C GLY A 345 -21.22 -4.14 5.43
N THR A 346 -21.42 -5.32 6.00
CA THR A 346 -20.92 -5.65 7.35
C THR A 346 -19.38 -5.63 7.34
N VAL A 347 -18.78 -4.96 8.32
CA VAL A 347 -17.34 -4.85 8.47
C VAL A 347 -16.93 -5.34 9.84
N THR A 348 -16.04 -6.35 9.86
CA THR A 348 -15.43 -6.90 11.08
C THR A 348 -13.93 -6.96 10.95
N GLU A 349 -13.23 -6.98 12.07
CA GLU A 349 -11.79 -7.19 12.13
C GLU A 349 -11.54 -8.49 12.90
N GLU A 350 -11.09 -9.54 12.19
CA GLU A 350 -10.99 -10.90 12.69
C GLU A 350 -9.52 -11.34 12.83
N LEU A 351 -9.23 -12.12 13.86
CA LEU A 351 -7.91 -12.72 14.06
C LEU A 351 -7.64 -13.80 12.99
N VAL A 352 -6.55 -13.64 12.25
CA VAL A 352 -6.09 -14.60 11.24
C VAL A 352 -4.79 -15.29 11.69
N ARG A 353 -3.86 -14.54 12.27
CA ARG A 353 -2.58 -15.01 12.79
C ARG A 353 -2.35 -14.41 14.17
N GLU A 354 -1.79 -15.19 15.08
CA GLU A 354 -1.43 -14.67 16.39
C GLU A 354 -0.45 -13.48 16.27
N PRO A 355 -0.79 -12.32 16.85
CA PRO A 355 0.08 -11.16 16.83
C PRO A 355 1.43 -11.44 17.46
N ARG A 356 2.47 -10.88 16.89
CA ARG A 356 3.85 -10.95 17.40
C ARG A 356 4.29 -9.58 17.94
N GLN A 357 5.51 -9.53 18.49
CA GLN A 357 6.08 -8.25 18.88
C GLN A 357 6.15 -7.31 17.64
N ARG A 358 5.60 -6.10 17.78
CA ARG A 358 5.53 -5.15 16.67
C ARG A 358 6.93 -4.79 16.14
N ALA A 359 7.11 -4.92 14.84
CA ALA A 359 8.36 -4.65 14.13
C ALA A 359 8.08 -3.80 12.88
N SER A 360 7.59 -2.57 13.07
CA SER A 360 7.27 -1.66 11.96
C SER A 360 8.47 -1.41 11.06
N CYS A 361 8.29 -1.47 9.75
CA CYS A 361 9.35 -1.23 8.79
C CYS A 361 9.88 0.22 8.91
N SER A 362 11.17 0.39 9.16
CA SER A 362 11.80 1.70 9.26
C SER A 362 11.80 2.45 7.94
N PHE A 363 11.93 1.76 6.80
CA PHE A 363 11.83 2.38 5.47
C PHE A 363 10.45 2.97 5.22
N GLU A 364 9.39 2.25 5.62
CA GLU A 364 8.03 2.78 5.56
C GLU A 364 7.92 4.12 6.30
N ARG A 365 8.40 4.18 7.52
CA ARG A 365 8.22 5.36 8.39
C ARG A 365 9.15 6.51 8.03
N ILE A 366 10.37 6.21 7.59
CA ILE A 366 11.40 7.23 7.32
C ILE A 366 11.34 7.73 5.87
N TYR A 367 11.05 6.85 4.91
CA TYR A 367 11.20 7.14 3.48
C TYR A 367 9.89 7.15 2.71
N PHE A 368 9.10 6.06 2.74
CA PHE A 368 7.93 5.92 1.88
C PHE A 368 6.70 6.69 2.36
N SER A 369 6.41 6.67 3.66
CA SER A 369 5.24 7.37 4.21
C SER A 369 5.36 8.88 4.03
N ARG A 370 4.25 9.53 3.79
CA ARG A 370 4.23 10.98 3.60
C ARG A 370 4.53 11.73 4.90
N GLY A 371 5.38 12.77 4.80
CA GLY A 371 5.75 13.61 5.94
C GLY A 371 4.62 14.49 6.49
N ASN A 372 3.49 14.60 5.79
CA ASN A 372 2.29 15.30 6.25
C ASN A 372 1.34 14.41 7.09
N ASP A 373 1.62 13.11 7.22
CA ASP A 373 0.97 12.28 8.22
C ASP A 373 1.40 12.74 9.62
N ARG A 374 0.43 12.93 10.53
CA ARG A 374 0.69 13.46 11.88
C ARG A 374 1.71 12.62 12.66
N ASN A 375 1.56 11.31 12.62
CA ASN A 375 2.41 10.39 13.39
C ASN A 375 3.81 10.31 12.76
N ILE A 376 3.88 10.19 11.43
CA ILE A 376 5.14 10.19 10.68
C ILE A 376 5.91 11.50 10.90
N TYR A 377 5.22 12.64 10.86
CA TYR A 377 5.82 13.96 11.14
C TYR A 377 6.46 13.99 12.53
N GLN A 378 5.74 13.57 13.57
CA GLN A 378 6.23 13.58 14.94
C GLN A 378 7.42 12.62 15.13
N GLU A 379 7.35 11.42 14.56
CA GLU A 379 8.44 10.46 14.62
C GLU A 379 9.70 10.99 13.94
N ARG A 380 9.59 11.51 12.71
CA ARG A 380 10.75 12.08 11.99
C ARG A 380 11.33 13.25 12.73
N LYS A 381 10.51 14.12 13.30
CA LYS A 381 10.96 15.23 14.14
C LYS A 381 11.71 14.72 15.38
N LYS A 382 11.18 13.69 16.05
CA LYS A 382 11.84 13.07 17.20
C LYS A 382 13.17 12.43 16.85
N LEU A 383 13.28 11.79 15.68
CA LEU A 383 14.56 11.27 15.18
C LEU A 383 15.62 12.36 15.04
N GLY A 384 15.25 13.54 14.53
CA GLY A 384 16.15 14.69 14.45
C GLY A 384 16.61 15.18 15.83
N GLU A 385 15.69 15.28 16.80
CA GLU A 385 16.05 15.63 18.19
C GLU A 385 17.06 14.63 18.78
N LEU A 386 16.84 13.32 18.57
CA LEU A 386 17.70 12.25 19.08
C LEU A 386 19.08 12.22 18.42
N LEU A 387 19.23 12.78 17.22
CA LEU A 387 20.53 12.88 16.54
C LEU A 387 21.40 14.01 17.09
N THR A 388 20.83 15.01 17.77
CA THR A 388 21.55 16.22 18.22
C THR A 388 22.85 15.94 18.98
N PRO A 389 22.90 15.05 20.01
CA PRO A 389 24.15 14.82 20.74
C PRO A 389 25.29 14.30 19.84
N ARG A 390 24.94 13.46 18.85
CA ARG A 390 25.93 12.92 17.90
C ARG A 390 26.41 14.00 16.93
N LEU A 391 25.53 14.89 16.50
CA LEU A 391 25.87 16.00 15.60
C LEU A 391 26.76 17.03 16.30
N VAL A 392 26.44 17.41 17.53
CA VAL A 392 27.29 18.31 18.33
C VAL A 392 28.69 17.71 18.53
N LYS A 393 28.76 16.41 18.85
CA LYS A 393 30.03 15.71 18.97
C LYS A 393 30.81 15.66 17.64
N ALA A 394 30.12 15.51 16.49
CA ALA A 394 30.75 15.43 15.17
C ALA A 394 31.42 16.75 14.74
N VAL A 395 30.99 17.87 15.31
CA VAL A 395 31.58 19.21 15.08
C VAL A 395 32.42 19.69 16.26
N ASP A 396 32.79 18.79 17.19
CA ASP A 396 33.59 19.09 18.40
C ASP A 396 32.98 20.25 19.23
N GLY A 397 31.64 20.43 19.20
CA GLY A 397 30.93 21.50 19.88
C GLY A 397 30.98 22.86 19.20
N ASP A 398 31.68 23.01 18.08
CA ASP A 398 31.82 24.27 17.35
C ASP A 398 30.55 24.56 16.52
N LEU A 399 29.53 25.05 17.20
CA LEU A 399 28.26 25.40 16.55
C LEU A 399 28.32 26.76 15.85
N ASP A 400 29.19 27.67 16.27
CA ASP A 400 29.29 29.02 15.72
C ASP A 400 29.87 29.03 14.30
N ASN A 401 30.78 28.10 14.01
CA ASN A 401 31.41 27.97 12.68
C ASN A 401 30.80 26.81 11.86
N THR A 402 29.66 26.27 12.26
CA THR A 402 29.02 25.12 11.58
C THR A 402 27.74 25.53 10.89
N VAL A 403 27.58 25.09 9.64
CA VAL A 403 26.32 25.20 8.90
C VAL A 403 25.69 23.82 8.76
N PHE A 404 24.46 23.69 9.26
CA PHE A 404 23.67 22.48 9.12
C PHE A 404 22.69 22.60 7.96
N SER A 405 22.57 21.54 7.15
CA SER A 405 21.64 21.47 6.04
C SER A 405 21.06 20.07 5.91
N PHE A 406 20.10 19.89 5.04
CA PHE A 406 19.47 18.58 4.78
C PHE A 406 19.31 18.33 3.29
N ILE A 407 19.17 17.05 2.92
CA ILE A 407 18.82 16.67 1.55
C ILE A 407 17.30 16.66 1.42
N PRO A 408 16.72 17.53 0.58
CA PRO A 408 15.29 17.53 0.30
C PRO A 408 14.84 16.19 -0.33
N ASN A 409 13.58 15.74 -0.11
CA ASN A 409 12.58 16.36 0.78
C ASN A 409 12.42 15.53 2.07
N THR A 410 12.89 14.26 2.05
CA THR A 410 12.63 13.27 3.12
C THR A 410 13.22 13.69 4.47
N ALA A 411 14.42 14.30 4.48
CA ALA A 411 15.13 14.69 5.69
C ALA A 411 14.62 16.00 6.32
N GLU A 412 13.78 16.77 5.65
CA GLU A 412 13.32 18.10 6.09
C GLU A 412 12.71 18.08 7.50
N THR A 413 11.77 17.16 7.76
CA THR A 413 11.11 17.09 9.07
C THR A 413 12.08 16.71 10.19
N SER A 414 13.03 15.82 9.91
CA SER A 414 14.09 15.46 10.86
C SER A 414 15.03 16.63 11.13
N PHE A 415 15.31 17.44 10.10
CA PHE A 415 16.09 18.66 10.25
C PHE A 415 15.43 19.65 11.20
N TYR A 416 14.12 19.87 11.13
CA TYR A 416 13.41 20.70 12.12
C TYR A 416 13.53 20.16 13.54
N GLY A 417 13.50 18.84 13.71
CA GLY A 417 13.75 18.19 15.00
C GLY A 417 15.18 18.44 15.50
N MET A 418 16.16 18.33 14.62
CA MET A 418 17.56 18.61 14.90
C MET A 418 17.78 20.07 15.33
N VAL A 419 17.22 21.05 14.61
CA VAL A 419 17.30 22.48 14.98
C VAL A 419 16.75 22.70 16.37
N LYS A 420 15.59 22.13 16.69
CA LYS A 420 15.01 22.19 18.03
C LYS A 420 15.93 21.56 19.09
N GLY A 421 16.52 20.41 18.80
CA GLY A 421 17.46 19.74 19.69
C GLY A 421 18.74 20.56 19.94
N ILE A 422 19.31 21.18 18.89
CA ILE A 422 20.46 22.07 19.03
C ILE A 422 20.12 23.31 19.88
N GLN A 423 18.95 23.92 19.67
CA GLN A 423 18.49 25.04 20.50
C GLN A 423 18.39 24.64 21.96
N GLN A 424 17.83 23.48 22.28
CA GLN A 424 17.75 22.96 23.65
C GLN A 424 19.14 22.72 24.24
N TYR A 425 20.06 22.12 23.50
CA TYR A 425 21.43 21.91 23.91
C TYR A 425 22.12 23.23 24.24
N MET A 426 22.03 24.25 23.39
CA MET A 426 22.60 25.58 23.65
C MET A 426 22.03 26.25 24.89
N VAL A 427 20.73 26.08 25.19
CA VAL A 427 20.11 26.60 26.41
C VAL A 427 20.66 25.88 27.64
N GLU A 428 20.85 24.56 27.57
CA GLU A 428 21.41 23.79 28.69
C GLU A 428 22.88 24.14 28.97
N GLU A 429 23.69 24.29 27.92
CA GLU A 429 25.09 24.75 28.06
C GLU A 429 25.19 26.15 28.69
N LYS A 430 24.29 27.10 28.36
CA LYS A 430 24.27 28.42 28.96
C LYS A 430 23.85 28.44 30.45
N LYS A 431 23.17 27.38 30.90
CA LYS A 431 22.76 27.25 32.33
C LYS A 431 23.83 26.61 33.20
N ARG A 432 24.82 25.93 32.57
CA ARG A 432 26.00 25.38 33.24
C ARG A 432 27.07 26.44 33.43
#